data_40da5e8e7e72f96724a37b2c9b4365fa
#
_entry.id   40da5e8e7e72f96724a37b2c9b4365fa
#
_cell.length_a   1.000
_cell.length_b   1.000
_cell.length_c   1.000
_cell.angle_alpha   90.00
_cell.angle_beta   90.00
_cell.angle_gamma   90.00
#
_symmetry.space_group_name_H-M   'P 1'
#
loop_
_entity.id
_entity.type
_entity.pdbx_description
1 polymer ?
#
loop_
_entity_poly.entity_id
_entity_poly.type
_entity_poly.pdbx_seq_one_letter_code
_entity_poly.pdbx_strand_id
1 'polypeptide(L)'
;APLSAVQNIYSMMDRAYEKEVIPYCQKHNIGFVAFSPIASGYLSGKVDPNQTFTGDDVRQWVPQLKKENMLANRPLLEVLSDMAARKHATNAQITLAWMLRKYPHVVPIPGSKNKGRILENLGARGGGALRRGVPGAGGRLGPHRHPRPAQRFGESDRVY
;
A
#
# COMPACT_ATOMS: atom_id res chain seq x y z
N ALA A 1 -13.16 14.04 -23.66
CA ALA A 1 -13.30 14.55 -22.30
C ALA A 1 -11.94 14.50 -21.62
N PRO A 2 -11.56 15.47 -20.77
CA PRO A 2 -10.30 15.44 -20.05
C PRO A 2 -10.31 14.32 -19.00
N LEU A 3 -9.17 13.64 -18.85
CA LEU A 3 -8.98 12.63 -17.83
C LEU A 3 -8.77 13.29 -16.47
N SER A 4 -9.66 13.05 -15.52
CA SER A 4 -9.60 13.69 -14.19
C SER A 4 -8.83 12.87 -13.17
N ALA A 5 -8.90 11.52 -13.27
CA ALA A 5 -8.18 10.62 -12.36
C ALA A 5 -7.92 9.27 -13.01
N VAL A 6 -6.91 8.57 -12.52
CA VAL A 6 -6.64 7.15 -12.77
C VAL A 6 -6.63 6.39 -11.47
N GLN A 7 -6.98 5.10 -11.50
CA GLN A 7 -6.91 4.24 -10.32
C GLN A 7 -6.01 3.05 -10.60
N ASN A 8 -5.01 2.85 -9.73
CA ASN A 8 -4.09 1.74 -9.81
C ASN A 8 -3.70 1.24 -8.41
N ILE A 9 -3.13 0.02 -8.36
CA ILE A 9 -2.52 -0.47 -7.12
C ILE A 9 -1.31 0.38 -6.76
N TYR A 10 -1.22 0.78 -5.50
CA TYR A 10 -0.03 1.47 -5.01
C TYR A 10 0.11 1.31 -3.50
N SER A 11 1.28 0.87 -3.06
CA SER A 11 1.65 0.74 -1.65
C SER A 11 3.17 0.80 -1.49
N MET A 12 3.67 0.69 -0.27
CA MET A 12 5.12 0.53 -0.03
C MET A 12 5.68 -0.75 -0.67
N MET A 13 4.83 -1.77 -0.90
CA MET A 13 5.22 -3.05 -1.50
C MET A 13 4.99 -3.12 -3.01
N ASP A 14 4.14 -2.25 -3.56
CA ASP A 14 3.83 -2.19 -4.99
C ASP A 14 4.05 -0.78 -5.50
N ARG A 15 5.20 -0.56 -6.13
CA ARG A 15 5.71 0.77 -6.49
C ARG A 15 5.96 0.93 -7.99
N ALA A 16 5.41 0.05 -8.81
CA ALA A 16 5.67 0.02 -10.25
C ALA A 16 5.35 1.36 -10.95
N TYR A 17 4.31 2.04 -10.49
CA TYR A 17 3.84 3.29 -11.09
C TYR A 17 4.62 4.55 -10.69
N GLU A 18 5.60 4.45 -9.79
CA GLU A 18 6.41 5.60 -9.36
C GLU A 18 7.30 6.17 -10.46
N LYS A 19 7.68 5.34 -11.45
CA LYS A 19 8.62 5.77 -12.49
C LYS A 19 7.98 6.66 -13.54
N GLU A 20 6.74 6.40 -13.91
CA GLU A 20 6.10 7.03 -15.08
C GLU A 20 4.71 7.58 -14.75
N VAL A 21 3.78 6.72 -14.29
CA VAL A 21 2.37 7.10 -14.19
C VAL A 21 2.11 8.16 -13.12
N ILE A 22 2.68 7.99 -11.92
CA ILE A 22 2.49 8.96 -10.83
C ILE A 22 3.08 10.32 -11.20
N PRO A 23 4.34 10.43 -11.70
CA PRO A 23 4.88 11.70 -12.17
C PRO A 23 4.10 12.32 -13.33
N TYR A 24 3.61 11.51 -14.28
CA TYR A 24 2.77 11.99 -15.37
C TYR A 24 1.47 12.58 -14.84
N CYS A 25 0.78 11.90 -13.94
CA CYS A 25 -0.45 12.39 -13.31
C CYS A 25 -0.22 13.72 -12.60
N GLN A 26 0.88 13.83 -11.84
CA GLN A 26 1.23 15.06 -11.17
C GLN A 26 1.47 16.22 -12.14
N LYS A 27 2.22 15.97 -13.22
CA LYS A 27 2.53 16.98 -14.24
C LYS A 27 1.28 17.49 -14.95
N HIS A 28 0.29 16.63 -15.16
CA HIS A 28 -0.93 16.94 -15.91
C HIS A 28 -2.15 17.22 -15.03
N ASN A 29 -1.96 17.39 -13.72
CA ASN A 29 -3.03 17.65 -12.74
C ASN A 29 -4.14 16.58 -12.78
N ILE A 30 -3.73 15.30 -12.94
CA ILE A 30 -4.60 14.13 -12.92
C ILE A 30 -4.50 13.49 -11.53
N GLY A 31 -5.63 13.22 -10.89
CA GLY A 31 -5.65 12.50 -9.62
C GLY A 31 -5.16 11.05 -9.77
N PHE A 32 -4.39 10.55 -8.80
CA PHE A 32 -4.01 9.15 -8.75
C PHE A 32 -4.68 8.50 -7.54
N VAL A 33 -5.63 7.59 -7.79
CA VAL A 33 -6.37 6.85 -6.74
C VAL A 33 -5.66 5.54 -6.49
N ALA A 34 -5.12 5.39 -5.27
CA ALA A 34 -4.33 4.22 -4.87
C ALA A 34 -5.22 3.18 -4.17
N PHE A 35 -5.51 2.06 -4.84
CA PHE A 35 -6.13 0.94 -4.16
C PHE A 35 -5.10 0.02 -3.49
N SER A 36 -5.53 -0.81 -2.53
CA SER A 36 -4.67 -1.65 -1.68
C SER A 36 -3.50 -0.90 -1.01
N PRO A 37 -3.70 0.33 -0.49
CA PRO A 37 -2.60 1.15 0.02
C PRO A 37 -1.89 0.54 1.23
N ILE A 38 -2.53 -0.42 1.91
CA ILE A 38 -1.98 -1.18 3.07
C ILE A 38 -1.63 -2.62 2.66
N ALA A 39 -1.40 -2.89 1.37
CA ALA A 39 -1.06 -4.21 0.82
C ALA A 39 -1.99 -5.33 1.35
N SER A 40 -3.31 -5.17 1.13
CA SER A 40 -4.36 -6.10 1.57
C SER A 40 -4.33 -6.41 3.08
N GLY A 41 -3.81 -5.48 3.88
CA GLY A 41 -3.70 -5.59 5.33
C GLY A 41 -2.32 -6.00 5.84
N TYR A 42 -1.41 -6.50 4.99
CA TYR A 42 -0.08 -6.93 5.43
C TYR A 42 0.70 -5.83 6.15
N LEU A 43 0.73 -4.62 5.60
CA LEU A 43 1.45 -3.49 6.19
C LEU A 43 0.86 -2.98 7.53
N SER A 44 -0.30 -3.50 7.95
CA SER A 44 -0.80 -3.25 9.32
C SER A 44 -0.03 -4.02 10.39
N GLY A 45 0.73 -5.05 10.00
CA GLY A 45 1.42 -5.96 10.92
C GLY A 45 0.50 -6.95 11.65
N LYS A 46 -0.79 -7.01 11.26
CA LYS A 46 -1.81 -7.84 11.93
C LYS A 46 -2.16 -9.13 11.16
N VAL A 47 -1.52 -9.37 10.02
CA VAL A 47 -1.73 -10.59 9.21
C VAL A 47 -0.72 -11.63 9.62
N ASP A 48 -1.20 -12.79 10.09
CA ASP A 48 -0.34 -13.93 10.43
C ASP A 48 0.16 -14.59 9.13
N PRO A 49 1.48 -14.83 8.98
CA PRO A 49 2.04 -15.57 7.85
C PRO A 49 1.52 -16.99 7.70
N ASN A 50 0.96 -17.58 8.75
CA ASN A 50 0.35 -18.91 8.71
C ASN A 50 -1.16 -18.87 8.47
N GLN A 51 -1.77 -17.68 8.35
CA GLN A 51 -3.19 -17.55 8.07
C GLN A 51 -3.49 -18.03 6.66
N THR A 52 -4.50 -18.88 6.53
CA THR A 52 -5.08 -19.30 5.25
C THR A 52 -6.30 -18.44 4.92
N PHE A 53 -6.40 -18.03 3.69
CA PHE A 53 -7.58 -17.34 3.15
C PHE A 53 -8.35 -18.33 2.28
N THR A 54 -9.66 -18.48 2.49
CA THR A 54 -10.48 -19.47 1.82
C THR A 54 -11.83 -18.88 1.39
N GLY A 55 -12.59 -19.63 0.59
CA GLY A 55 -13.89 -19.18 0.07
C GLY A 55 -13.76 -17.98 -0.86
N ASP A 56 -14.61 -16.99 -0.69
CA ASP A 56 -14.66 -15.77 -1.51
C ASP A 56 -13.64 -14.70 -1.08
N ASP A 57 -12.68 -15.04 -0.20
CA ASP A 57 -11.68 -14.08 0.23
C ASP A 57 -10.61 -13.88 -0.85
N VAL A 58 -10.70 -12.75 -1.55
CA VAL A 58 -9.78 -12.39 -2.63
C VAL A 58 -8.32 -12.35 -2.22
N ARG A 59 -8.03 -12.30 -0.90
CA ARG A 59 -6.65 -12.28 -0.39
C ARG A 59 -5.89 -13.57 -0.69
N GLN A 60 -6.57 -14.69 -0.94
CA GLN A 60 -5.95 -15.95 -1.38
C GLN A 60 -5.14 -15.80 -2.69
N TRP A 61 -5.52 -14.84 -3.54
CA TRP A 61 -4.88 -14.58 -4.83
C TRP A 61 -3.84 -13.45 -4.79
N VAL A 62 -3.66 -12.82 -3.62
CA VAL A 62 -2.74 -11.69 -3.45
C VAL A 62 -1.31 -12.20 -3.25
N PRO A 63 -0.38 -11.98 -4.20
CA PRO A 63 0.99 -12.53 -4.12
C PRO A 63 1.73 -12.05 -2.85
N GLN A 64 1.49 -10.81 -2.40
CA GLN A 64 2.12 -10.24 -1.22
C GLN A 64 1.76 -10.99 0.07
N LEU A 65 0.63 -11.72 0.08
CA LEU A 65 0.13 -12.49 1.24
C LEU A 65 0.55 -13.97 1.20
N LYS A 66 1.33 -14.40 0.22
CA LYS A 66 1.95 -15.72 0.27
C LYS A 66 3.00 -15.75 1.36
N LYS A 67 3.05 -16.85 2.12
CA LYS A 67 3.91 -17.00 3.30
C LYS A 67 5.38 -16.60 3.01
N GLU A 68 5.94 -17.12 1.93
CA GLU A 68 7.33 -16.80 1.53
C GLU A 68 7.55 -15.30 1.29
N ASN A 69 6.57 -14.62 0.67
CA ASN A 69 6.65 -13.19 0.40
C ASN A 69 6.46 -12.37 1.68
N MET A 70 5.56 -12.79 2.57
CA MET A 70 5.38 -12.15 3.87
C MET A 70 6.65 -12.24 4.72
N LEU A 71 7.30 -13.40 4.76
CA LEU A 71 8.55 -13.59 5.49
C LEU A 71 9.69 -12.76 4.88
N ALA A 72 9.81 -12.72 3.55
CA ALA A 72 10.82 -11.92 2.86
C ALA A 72 10.66 -10.40 3.10
N ASN A 73 9.43 -9.93 3.32
CA ASN A 73 9.12 -8.51 3.57
C ASN A 73 9.03 -8.16 5.07
N ARG A 74 9.32 -9.09 5.97
CA ARG A 74 9.30 -8.86 7.43
C ARG A 74 10.17 -7.66 7.87
N PRO A 75 11.38 -7.43 7.31
CA PRO A 75 12.17 -6.24 7.68
C PRO A 75 11.45 -4.91 7.44
N LEU A 76 10.57 -4.83 6.43
CA LEU A 76 9.74 -3.64 6.21
C LEU A 76 8.74 -3.44 7.37
N LEU A 77 8.12 -4.52 7.88
CA LEU A 77 7.21 -4.44 9.01
C LEU A 77 7.94 -4.01 10.30
N GLU A 78 9.17 -4.47 10.51
CA GLU A 78 9.99 -4.07 11.65
C GLU A 78 10.26 -2.57 11.62
N VAL A 79 10.68 -2.02 10.48
CA VAL A 79 10.87 -0.57 10.29
C VAL A 79 9.58 0.21 10.52
N LEU A 80 8.45 -0.29 10.01
CA LEU A 80 7.14 0.35 10.21
C LEU A 80 6.74 0.34 11.69
N SER A 81 6.94 -0.78 12.39
CA SER A 81 6.58 -0.93 13.79
C SER A 81 7.42 -0.02 14.70
N ASP A 82 8.71 0.09 14.44
CA ASP A 82 9.59 1.03 15.15
C ASP A 82 9.15 2.48 14.93
N MET A 83 8.80 2.83 13.70
CA MET A 83 8.31 4.17 13.38
C MET A 83 6.97 4.45 14.03
N ALA A 84 6.05 3.47 14.02
CA ALA A 84 4.74 3.56 14.63
C ALA A 84 4.86 3.79 16.15
N ALA A 85 5.71 3.02 16.83
CA ALA A 85 5.99 3.20 18.26
C ALA A 85 6.50 4.61 18.58
N ARG A 86 7.52 5.08 17.84
CA ARG A 86 8.08 6.44 18.03
C ARG A 86 7.10 7.56 17.75
N LYS A 87 6.09 7.32 16.93
CA LYS A 87 5.08 8.31 16.53
C LYS A 87 3.75 8.17 17.29
N HIS A 88 3.66 7.20 18.19
CA HIS A 88 2.40 6.85 18.88
C HIS A 88 1.25 6.64 17.87
N ALA A 89 1.55 5.93 16.79
CA ALA A 89 0.64 5.65 15.69
C ALA A 89 0.62 4.15 15.38
N THR A 90 -0.29 3.72 14.51
CA THR A 90 -0.31 2.34 14.01
C THR A 90 0.50 2.22 12.72
N ASN A 91 0.92 1.00 12.37
CA ASN A 91 1.60 0.72 11.10
C ASN A 91 0.75 1.17 9.90
N ALA A 92 -0.56 0.96 9.96
CA ALA A 92 -1.50 1.41 8.91
C ALA A 92 -1.47 2.94 8.76
N GLN A 93 -1.49 3.69 9.88
CA GLN A 93 -1.40 5.15 9.85
C GLN A 93 -0.06 5.63 9.29
N ILE A 94 1.06 4.99 9.67
CA ILE A 94 2.39 5.33 9.11
C ILE A 94 2.44 5.08 7.61
N THR A 95 1.91 3.94 7.16
CA THR A 95 1.86 3.58 5.74
C THR A 95 1.07 4.60 4.91
N LEU A 96 -0.13 4.96 5.37
CA LEU A 96 -0.97 5.95 4.69
C LEU A 96 -0.35 7.35 4.73
N ALA A 97 0.20 7.75 5.88
CA ALA A 97 0.87 9.04 6.03
C ALA A 97 2.10 9.16 5.11
N TRP A 98 2.87 8.07 4.94
CA TRP A 98 3.99 8.02 3.99
C TRP A 98 3.51 8.30 2.56
N MET A 99 2.43 7.66 2.12
CA MET A 99 1.89 7.84 0.77
C MET A 99 1.44 9.29 0.53
N LEU A 100 0.64 9.83 1.46
CA LEU A 100 0.12 11.20 1.38
C LEU A 100 1.23 12.26 1.40
N ARG A 101 2.34 11.97 2.09
CA ARG A 101 3.48 12.89 2.15
C ARG A 101 4.37 12.79 0.92
N LYS A 102 4.56 11.58 0.39
CA LYS A 102 5.41 11.36 -0.78
C LYS A 102 4.81 11.95 -2.04
N TYR A 103 3.51 11.79 -2.20
CA TYR A 103 2.78 12.24 -3.38
C TYR A 103 1.45 12.90 -2.97
N PRO A 104 1.43 14.24 -2.77
CA PRO A 104 0.23 14.94 -2.27
C PRO A 104 -1.01 14.81 -3.17
N HIS A 105 -0.85 14.47 -4.46
CA HIS A 105 -1.94 14.25 -5.42
C HIS A 105 -2.45 12.80 -5.45
N VAL A 106 -1.82 11.90 -4.68
CA VAL A 106 -2.26 10.51 -4.55
C VAL A 106 -3.32 10.41 -3.46
N VAL A 107 -4.43 9.76 -3.78
CA VAL A 107 -5.57 9.54 -2.87
C VAL A 107 -5.64 8.06 -2.51
N PRO A 108 -5.18 7.64 -1.32
CA PRO A 108 -5.32 6.26 -0.88
C PRO A 108 -6.78 5.93 -0.54
N ILE A 109 -7.25 4.74 -0.95
CA ILE A 109 -8.58 4.23 -0.66
C ILE A 109 -8.50 2.92 0.17
N PRO A 110 -8.13 3.00 1.47
CA PRO A 110 -8.04 1.84 2.34
C PRO A 110 -9.43 1.29 2.66
N GLY A 111 -9.80 0.15 2.06
CA GLY A 111 -11.08 -0.51 2.30
C GLY A 111 -11.15 -1.17 3.69
N SER A 112 -12.31 -1.06 4.38
CA SER A 112 -12.59 -1.80 5.61
C SER A 112 -14.09 -1.91 5.86
N LYS A 113 -14.52 -3.05 6.42
CA LYS A 113 -15.87 -3.24 6.97
C LYS A 113 -15.93 -2.92 8.48
N ASN A 114 -14.79 -2.65 9.10
CA ASN A 114 -14.68 -2.38 10.53
C ASN A 114 -14.59 -0.88 10.80
N LYS A 115 -15.55 -0.32 11.54
CA LYS A 115 -15.62 1.11 11.87
C LYS A 115 -14.35 1.61 12.57
N GLY A 116 -13.80 0.83 13.52
CA GLY A 116 -12.58 1.20 14.23
C GLY A 116 -11.39 1.37 13.29
N ARG A 117 -11.22 0.45 12.32
CA ARG A 117 -10.16 0.55 11.31
C ARG A 117 -10.37 1.73 10.36
N ILE A 118 -11.61 2.08 10.02
CA ILE A 118 -11.89 3.26 9.20
C ILE A 118 -11.45 4.53 9.94
N LEU A 119 -11.80 4.66 11.21
CA LEU A 119 -11.38 5.79 12.04
C LEU A 119 -9.86 5.82 12.27
N GLU A 120 -9.24 4.65 12.48
CA GLU A 120 -7.78 4.51 12.56
C GLU A 120 -7.11 5.04 11.29
N ASN A 121 -7.58 4.62 10.11
CA ASN A 121 -7.04 5.06 8.82
C ASN A 121 -7.19 6.57 8.60
N LEU A 122 -8.33 7.15 8.98
CA LEU A 122 -8.55 8.59 8.91
C LEU A 122 -7.57 9.39 9.77
N GLY A 123 -7.14 8.83 10.90
CA GLY A 123 -6.13 9.40 11.78
C GLY A 123 -4.76 9.60 11.13
N ALA A 124 -4.47 8.93 10.01
CA ALA A 124 -3.24 9.14 9.25
C ALA A 124 -3.08 10.59 8.73
N ARG A 125 -4.18 11.30 8.51
CA ARG A 125 -4.20 12.67 7.98
C ARG A 125 -3.91 13.75 9.02
N GLY A 126 -4.31 13.58 10.26
CA GLY A 126 -4.42 14.66 11.24
C GLY A 126 -3.56 14.54 12.50
N GLY A 127 -2.89 13.45 12.75
CA GLY A 127 -2.14 13.19 13.97
C GLY A 127 -0.64 13.45 13.85
N GLY A 128 0.09 13.28 14.95
CA GLY A 128 1.55 13.42 15.05
C GLY A 128 2.39 12.61 14.04
N ALA A 129 1.77 11.68 13.30
CA ALA A 129 2.41 10.93 12.21
C ALA A 129 2.88 11.83 11.05
N LEU A 130 2.20 12.99 10.83
CA LEU A 130 2.56 13.94 9.76
C LEU A 130 3.41 15.12 10.24
N ARG A 131 3.44 15.41 11.53
CA ARG A 131 4.25 16.49 12.07
C ARG A 131 5.70 16.03 12.31
N ARG A 132 6.61 16.49 11.47
CA ARG A 132 8.08 16.30 11.43
C ARG A 132 8.56 14.95 10.89
N GLY A 133 9.06 15.02 9.67
CA GLY A 133 10.14 14.19 9.14
C GLY A 133 9.86 12.68 9.15
N VAL A 134 9.05 12.18 8.23
CA VAL A 134 9.28 10.82 7.76
C VAL A 134 10.57 10.89 6.93
N PRO A 135 11.75 10.45 7.46
CA PRO A 135 12.91 10.27 6.62
C PRO A 135 12.47 9.39 5.46
N GLY A 136 12.85 9.73 4.24
CA GLY A 136 12.43 8.95 3.10
C GLY A 136 12.66 7.46 3.34
N ALA A 137 11.60 6.72 3.60
CA ALA A 137 11.62 5.26 3.70
C ALA A 137 12.13 4.62 2.38
N GLY A 138 12.43 5.46 1.40
CA GLY A 138 13.00 5.07 0.11
C GLY A 138 14.50 4.78 0.13
N GLY A 139 15.27 5.18 1.15
CA GLY A 139 16.75 5.08 1.13
C GLY A 139 17.31 3.79 1.75
N ARG A 140 16.53 3.02 2.49
CA ARG A 140 17.00 1.78 3.14
C ARG A 140 16.31 0.51 2.66
N LEU A 141 15.35 0.63 1.76
CA LEU A 141 14.73 -0.52 1.13
C LEU A 141 15.63 -0.88 -0.06
N GLY A 142 16.50 -1.86 0.13
CA GLY A 142 17.22 -2.51 -0.96
C GLY A 142 16.24 -2.94 -2.06
N PRO A 143 16.73 -3.34 -3.24
CA PRO A 143 15.86 -3.71 -4.34
C PRO A 143 14.90 -4.79 -3.85
N HIS A 144 13.63 -4.41 -3.66
CA HIS A 144 12.58 -5.38 -3.41
C HIS A 144 12.62 -6.36 -4.59
N ARG A 145 12.90 -7.62 -4.31
CA ARG A 145 12.69 -8.67 -5.30
C ARG A 145 11.20 -8.64 -5.60
N HIS A 146 10.85 -8.02 -6.71
CA HIS A 146 9.52 -8.18 -7.26
C HIS A 146 9.28 -9.68 -7.39
N PRO A 147 8.18 -10.22 -6.86
CA PRO A 147 7.74 -11.53 -7.33
C PRO A 147 7.67 -11.41 -8.85
N ARG A 148 8.18 -12.41 -9.57
CA ARG A 148 8.08 -12.45 -11.04
C ARG A 148 6.66 -12.03 -11.42
N PRO A 149 6.51 -11.19 -12.46
CA PRO A 149 5.17 -10.80 -12.90
C PRO A 149 4.35 -12.07 -13.06
N ALA A 150 3.17 -12.09 -12.45
CA ALA A 150 2.23 -13.16 -12.64
C ALA A 150 2.11 -13.40 -14.14
N GLN A 151 2.23 -14.67 -14.56
CA GLN A 151 2.08 -15.07 -15.95
C GLN A 151 0.86 -14.34 -16.52
N ARG A 152 1.05 -13.70 -17.67
CA ARG A 152 -0.05 -13.06 -18.42
C ARG A 152 -1.22 -14.02 -18.42
N PHE A 153 -2.35 -13.58 -17.89
CA PHE A 153 -3.62 -14.25 -18.16
C PHE A 153 -3.76 -14.34 -19.67
N GLY A 154 -3.92 -15.55 -20.17
CA GLY A 154 -4.11 -15.79 -21.58
C GLY A 154 -5.31 -14.99 -22.09
N GLU A 155 -5.24 -14.60 -23.36
CA GLU A 155 -6.23 -13.78 -24.08
C GLU A 155 -7.65 -14.41 -24.19
N SER A 156 -7.98 -15.45 -23.40
CA SER A 156 -9.23 -16.22 -23.55
C SER A 156 -10.37 -15.84 -22.60
N ASP A 157 -10.17 -14.95 -21.63
CA ASP A 157 -11.25 -14.58 -20.70
C ASP A 157 -11.70 -13.13 -20.86
N ARG A 158 -12.21 -12.82 -22.06
CA ARG A 158 -13.11 -11.70 -22.24
C ARG A 158 -14.49 -12.16 -21.83
N VAL A 159 -14.92 -11.82 -20.63
CA VAL A 159 -16.33 -11.75 -20.25
C VAL A 159 -16.58 -10.42 -19.59
N TYR A 160 -17.52 -9.71 -20.13
CA TYR A 160 -18.09 -8.39 -19.91
C TYR A 160 -18.01 -7.81 -18.49
#